data_54b2501f7cb15f4afb66589a2ed0ce9f
#
_entry.id   54b2501f7cb15f4afb66589a2ed0ce9f
#
_cell.length_a   1.000
_cell.length_b   1.000
_cell.length_c   1.000
_cell.angle_alpha   90.00
_cell.angle_beta   90.00
_cell.angle_gamma   90.00
#
_symmetry.space_group_name_H-M   'P 1'
#
loop_
_entity.id
_entity.type
_entity.pdbx_description
1 polymer ?
#
loop_
_entity_poly.entity_id
_entity_poly.type
_entity_poly.pdbx_seq_one_letter_code
_entity_poly.pdbx_strand_id
1 'polypeptide(L)'
;KTKHLNFSEAYKIVHQRFNVDHIEDIPYEAIPVAVEYVHHLIALYSSAGKQGGLFDQDTYELIRKFTESVLSQNFMMQDVWEALMLINKKDMTYYSGYVTSSNVLARRVSMELDFKTRRGEPLIDQYCRTINFLDGHRMGANPKWFDASAW
;
A
#
# COMPACT_ATOMS: atom_id res chain seq x y z
N LYS A 1 -16.09 3.79 11.59
CA LYS A 1 -15.09 4.79 12.08
C LYS A 1 -14.05 4.04 12.87
N THR A 2 -12.96 3.65 12.25
CA THR A 2 -11.78 3.11 12.92
C THR A 2 -11.10 4.27 13.64
N LYS A 3 -11.15 4.28 14.96
CA LYS A 3 -10.39 5.25 15.75
C LYS A 3 -8.92 4.85 15.72
N HIS A 4 -8.11 5.64 15.07
CA HIS A 4 -6.67 5.60 15.32
C HIS A 4 -6.42 6.10 16.74
N LEU A 5 -5.72 5.29 17.54
CA LEU A 5 -5.30 5.68 18.87
C LEU A 5 -4.13 6.66 18.72
N ASN A 6 -4.37 7.94 19.01
CA ASN A 6 -3.28 8.90 19.07
C ASN A 6 -2.54 8.78 20.42
N PHE A 7 -1.33 9.34 20.51
CA PHE A 7 -0.52 9.28 21.73
C PHE A 7 -1.28 9.77 22.97
N SER A 8 -2.04 10.85 22.86
CA SER A 8 -2.82 11.40 23.98
C SER A 8 -3.92 10.45 24.45
N GLU A 9 -4.58 9.75 23.54
CA GLU A 9 -5.60 8.73 23.87
C GLU A 9 -4.96 7.48 24.50
N ALA A 10 -3.81 7.03 23.99
CA ALA A 10 -3.07 5.93 24.56
C ALA A 10 -2.64 6.22 26.02
N TYR A 11 -2.09 7.41 26.27
CA TYR A 11 -1.75 7.86 27.63
C TYR A 11 -2.96 7.85 28.56
N LYS A 12 -4.10 8.40 28.13
CA LYS A 12 -5.34 8.40 28.93
C LYS A 12 -5.80 7.00 29.30
N ILE A 13 -5.74 6.07 28.36
CA ILE A 13 -6.14 4.66 28.60
C ILE A 13 -5.23 4.01 29.64
N VAL A 14 -3.91 4.22 29.56
CA VAL A 14 -2.95 3.68 30.51
C VAL A 14 -3.16 4.32 31.90
N HIS A 15 -3.28 5.64 31.99
CA HIS A 15 -3.53 6.35 33.23
C HIS A 15 -4.83 5.88 33.92
N GLN A 16 -5.91 5.73 33.17
CA GLN A 16 -7.17 5.20 33.70
C GLN A 16 -7.04 3.75 34.19
N ARG A 17 -6.31 2.92 33.45
CA ARG A 17 -6.14 1.50 33.80
C ARG A 17 -5.38 1.30 35.12
N PHE A 18 -4.35 2.13 35.37
CA PHE A 18 -3.50 2.05 36.56
C PHE A 18 -3.90 3.05 37.64
N ASN A 19 -4.94 3.87 37.40
CA ASN A 19 -5.44 4.91 38.31
C ASN A 19 -4.34 5.86 38.77
N VAL A 20 -3.54 6.35 37.84
CA VAL A 20 -2.44 7.28 38.05
C VAL A 20 -2.61 8.54 37.20
N ASP A 21 -2.13 9.68 37.68
CA ASP A 21 -2.16 10.95 36.94
C ASP A 21 -0.95 11.08 35.99
N HIS A 22 0.17 10.46 36.35
CA HIS A 22 1.38 10.43 35.55
C HIS A 22 1.91 9.00 35.42
N ILE A 23 2.60 8.72 34.31
CA ILE A 23 3.17 7.38 34.06
C ILE A 23 4.23 7.01 35.10
N GLU A 24 4.91 8.01 35.64
CA GLU A 24 5.94 7.90 36.69
C GLU A 24 5.36 7.46 38.04
N ASP A 25 4.06 7.59 38.24
CA ASP A 25 3.35 7.20 39.46
C ASP A 25 2.98 5.71 39.46
N ILE A 26 3.25 4.97 38.36
CA ILE A 26 3.00 3.53 38.30
C ILE A 26 3.96 2.81 39.27
N PRO A 27 3.44 2.06 40.26
CA PRO A 27 4.29 1.29 41.20
C PRO A 27 5.26 0.37 40.45
N TYR A 28 6.47 0.25 40.97
CA TYR A 28 7.52 -0.56 40.35
C TYR A 28 7.08 -2.01 40.09
N GLU A 29 6.32 -2.59 40.98
CA GLU A 29 5.77 -3.95 40.88
C GLU A 29 4.72 -4.07 39.79
N ALA A 30 4.09 -2.96 39.38
CA ALA A 30 3.07 -2.92 38.32
C ALA A 30 3.65 -2.63 36.91
N ILE A 31 4.93 -2.25 36.81
CA ILE A 31 5.57 -1.94 35.53
C ILE A 31 5.50 -3.10 34.52
N PRO A 32 5.79 -4.37 34.87
CA PRO A 32 5.67 -5.48 33.94
C PRO A 32 4.25 -5.63 33.38
N VAL A 33 3.23 -5.46 34.24
CA VAL A 33 1.82 -5.52 33.85
C VAL A 33 1.45 -4.35 32.95
N ALA A 34 1.99 -3.16 33.22
CA ALA A 34 1.78 -1.99 32.37
C ALA A 34 2.38 -2.18 30.96
N VAL A 35 3.59 -2.73 30.88
CA VAL A 35 4.26 -3.05 29.61
C VAL A 35 3.45 -4.08 28.81
N GLU A 36 3.00 -5.15 29.45
CA GLU A 36 2.16 -6.19 28.83
C GLU A 36 0.83 -5.59 28.33
N TYR A 37 0.20 -4.73 29.12
CA TYR A 37 -1.03 -4.04 28.75
C TYR A 37 -0.84 -3.13 27.54
N VAL A 38 0.26 -2.38 27.46
CA VAL A 38 0.59 -1.53 26.29
C VAL A 38 0.83 -2.40 25.07
N HIS A 39 1.55 -3.52 25.19
CA HIS A 39 1.73 -4.48 24.09
C HIS A 39 0.39 -5.05 23.61
N HIS A 40 -0.52 -5.36 24.54
CA HIS A 40 -1.86 -5.81 24.20
C HIS A 40 -2.67 -4.74 23.46
N LEU A 41 -2.61 -3.48 23.91
CA LEU A 41 -3.23 -2.36 23.20
C LEU A 41 -2.64 -2.20 21.80
N ILE A 42 -1.32 -2.22 21.64
CA ILE A 42 -0.66 -2.16 20.34
C ILE A 42 -1.17 -3.31 19.44
N ALA A 43 -1.26 -4.53 19.96
CA ALA A 43 -1.75 -5.69 19.20
C ALA A 43 -3.23 -5.53 18.81
N LEU A 44 -4.09 -5.04 19.70
CA LEU A 44 -5.52 -4.79 19.42
C LEU A 44 -5.71 -3.71 18.36
N TYR A 45 -4.99 -2.59 18.48
CA TYR A 45 -5.10 -1.47 17.54
C TYR A 45 -4.35 -1.72 16.25
N SER A 46 -3.27 -2.55 16.26
CA SER A 46 -2.59 -3.02 15.05
C SER A 46 -3.39 -4.09 14.31
N SER A 47 -4.14 -4.94 15.01
CA SER A 47 -5.02 -5.93 14.35
C SER A 47 -6.31 -5.30 13.82
N ALA A 48 -6.80 -4.20 14.40
CA ALA A 48 -7.82 -3.36 13.79
C ALA A 48 -7.28 -2.61 12.55
N GLY A 49 -5.96 -2.44 12.45
CA GLY A 49 -5.23 -1.81 11.35
C GLY A 49 -4.74 -2.76 10.26
N LYS A 50 -5.13 -4.04 10.25
CA LYS A 50 -4.79 -4.97 9.13
C LYS A 50 -5.50 -4.66 7.81
N GLN A 51 -6.29 -3.60 7.75
CA GLN A 51 -6.82 -3.00 6.52
C GLN A 51 -6.31 -1.58 6.24
N GLY A 52 -5.22 -1.16 6.84
CA GLY A 52 -4.66 0.17 6.63
C GLY A 52 -3.42 0.32 7.50
N GLY A 53 -2.37 -0.36 7.12
CA GLY A 53 -1.09 -0.14 7.74
C GLY A 53 -0.65 1.30 7.72
N LEU A 54 0.26 1.92 8.03
CA LEU A 54 0.92 3.22 8.06
C LEU A 54 0.09 4.46 7.64
N PHE A 55 -1.01 4.30 6.87
CA PHE A 55 -1.79 5.40 6.31
C PHE A 55 -3.23 5.37 6.80
N ASP A 56 -3.85 6.55 6.94
CA ASP A 56 -5.30 6.65 7.09
C ASP A 56 -6.02 6.16 5.81
N GLN A 57 -7.33 5.91 5.92
CA GLN A 57 -8.11 5.34 4.82
C GLN A 57 -8.10 6.25 3.58
N ASP A 58 -8.13 7.55 3.76
CA ASP A 58 -8.16 8.51 2.64
C ASP A 58 -6.82 8.51 1.90
N THR A 59 -5.71 8.47 2.63
CA THR A 59 -4.36 8.36 2.07
C THR A 59 -4.17 7.01 1.36
N TYR A 60 -4.65 5.91 1.95
CA TYR A 60 -4.60 4.59 1.31
C TYR A 60 -5.36 4.59 -0.03
N GLU A 61 -6.57 5.14 -0.07
CA GLU A 61 -7.37 5.23 -1.29
C GLU A 61 -6.73 6.16 -2.33
N LEU A 62 -6.11 7.25 -1.89
CA LEU A 62 -5.38 8.16 -2.78
C LEU A 62 -4.18 7.46 -3.43
N ILE A 63 -3.37 6.73 -2.66
CA ILE A 63 -2.23 5.96 -3.17
C ILE A 63 -2.72 4.89 -4.14
N ARG A 64 -3.82 4.21 -3.83
CA ARG A 64 -4.41 3.21 -4.71
C ARG A 64 -4.85 3.83 -6.04
N LYS A 65 -5.62 4.92 -6.02
CA LYS A 65 -6.06 5.64 -7.23
C LYS A 65 -4.88 6.12 -8.06
N PHE A 66 -3.84 6.64 -7.40
CA PHE A 66 -2.61 7.04 -8.09
C PHE A 66 -1.93 5.85 -8.78
N THR A 67 -1.79 4.72 -8.08
CA THR A 67 -1.20 3.49 -8.62
C THR A 67 -2.02 2.96 -9.82
N GLU A 68 -3.34 2.91 -9.70
CA GLU A 68 -4.25 2.53 -10.79
C GLU A 68 -4.12 3.48 -11.99
N SER A 69 -3.99 4.78 -11.74
CA SER A 69 -3.83 5.80 -12.80
C SER A 69 -2.51 5.63 -13.56
N VAL A 70 -1.40 5.41 -12.84
CA VAL A 70 -0.08 5.16 -13.47
C VAL A 70 -0.12 3.94 -14.38
N LEU A 71 -0.67 2.83 -13.88
CA LEU A 71 -0.79 1.59 -14.65
C LEU A 71 -1.70 1.78 -15.88
N SER A 72 -2.87 2.40 -15.70
CA SER A 72 -3.80 2.68 -16.80
C SER A 72 -3.14 3.52 -17.88
N GLN A 73 -2.48 4.62 -17.50
CA GLN A 73 -1.80 5.49 -18.47
C GLN A 73 -0.74 4.73 -19.24
N ASN A 74 0.10 3.96 -18.58
CA ASN A 74 1.18 3.23 -19.24
C ASN A 74 0.65 2.17 -20.21
N PHE A 75 -0.37 1.41 -19.82
CA PHE A 75 -0.92 0.35 -20.68
C PHE A 75 -1.88 0.87 -21.75
N MET A 76 -2.59 1.97 -21.52
CA MET A 76 -3.37 2.64 -22.59
C MET A 76 -2.48 3.22 -23.69
N MET A 77 -1.24 3.57 -23.37
CA MET A 77 -0.25 4.07 -24.32
C MET A 77 0.58 2.96 -24.98
N GLN A 78 0.28 1.68 -24.72
CA GLN A 78 1.09 0.57 -25.22
C GLN A 78 1.28 0.62 -26.74
N ASP A 79 0.21 0.79 -27.50
CA ASP A 79 0.28 0.85 -28.97
C ASP A 79 1.15 2.01 -29.46
N VAL A 80 1.13 3.13 -28.75
CA VAL A 80 1.96 4.32 -29.05
C VAL A 80 3.43 4.00 -28.80
N TRP A 81 3.75 3.31 -27.70
CA TRP A 81 5.11 2.89 -27.40
C TRP A 81 5.63 1.87 -28.41
N GLU A 82 4.79 0.92 -28.83
CA GLU A 82 5.14 -0.05 -29.87
C GLU A 82 5.39 0.64 -31.23
N ALA A 83 4.55 1.60 -31.60
CA ALA A 83 4.76 2.39 -32.82
C ALA A 83 6.05 3.22 -32.75
N LEU A 84 6.35 3.83 -31.60
CA LEU A 84 7.60 4.57 -31.38
C LEU A 84 8.83 3.65 -31.50
N MET A 85 8.74 2.40 -31.05
CA MET A 85 9.80 1.41 -31.22
C MET A 85 10.16 1.19 -32.70
N LEU A 86 9.15 1.21 -33.58
CA LEU A 86 9.36 1.02 -35.03
C LEU A 86 9.95 2.28 -35.69
N ILE A 87 9.60 3.46 -35.21
CA ILE A 87 10.01 4.75 -35.81
C ILE A 87 11.37 5.20 -35.27
N ASN A 88 11.57 5.10 -33.97
CA ASN A 88 12.78 5.56 -33.28
C ASN A 88 13.13 4.66 -32.09
N LYS A 89 13.80 3.56 -32.40
CA LYS A 89 14.21 2.57 -31.40
C LYS A 89 15.07 3.14 -30.28
N LYS A 90 15.90 4.14 -30.57
CA LYS A 90 16.80 4.74 -29.58
C LYS A 90 16.00 5.48 -28.50
N ASP A 91 15.05 6.33 -28.91
CA ASP A 91 14.21 7.06 -27.97
C ASP A 91 13.29 6.11 -27.21
N MET A 92 12.72 5.10 -27.89
CA MET A 92 11.91 4.11 -27.21
C MET A 92 12.70 3.34 -26.14
N THR A 93 13.93 2.93 -26.41
CA THR A 93 14.79 2.27 -25.40
C THR A 93 15.00 3.16 -24.18
N TYR A 94 15.11 4.47 -24.39
CA TYR A 94 15.24 5.43 -23.30
C TYR A 94 13.93 5.54 -22.49
N TYR A 95 12.78 5.73 -23.16
CA TYR A 95 11.48 5.88 -22.49
C TYR A 95 10.99 4.59 -21.85
N SER A 96 11.28 3.41 -22.45
CA SER A 96 10.87 2.13 -21.90
C SER A 96 11.40 1.88 -20.49
N GLY A 97 12.60 2.39 -20.18
CA GLY A 97 13.17 2.33 -18.84
C GLY A 97 12.29 3.02 -17.80
N TYR A 98 11.75 4.21 -18.12
CA TYR A 98 10.87 4.94 -17.20
C TYR A 98 9.50 4.26 -17.06
N VAL A 99 8.91 3.80 -18.16
CA VAL A 99 7.63 3.06 -18.16
C VAL A 99 7.76 1.79 -17.31
N THR A 100 8.79 0.99 -17.57
CA THR A 100 9.03 -0.24 -16.82
C THR A 100 9.29 0.04 -15.34
N SER A 101 10.13 1.04 -15.03
CA SER A 101 10.40 1.40 -13.65
C SER A 101 9.14 1.83 -12.91
N SER A 102 8.29 2.66 -13.53
CA SER A 102 7.03 3.08 -12.90
C SER A 102 6.04 1.92 -12.71
N ASN A 103 5.96 0.98 -13.66
CA ASN A 103 5.15 -0.23 -13.53
C ASN A 103 5.65 -1.17 -12.42
N VAL A 104 6.98 -1.36 -12.32
CA VAL A 104 7.59 -2.17 -11.25
C VAL A 104 7.31 -1.56 -9.88
N LEU A 105 7.44 -0.22 -9.74
CA LEU A 105 7.13 0.48 -8.51
C LEU A 105 5.63 0.40 -8.18
N ALA A 106 4.75 0.59 -9.16
CA ALA A 106 3.30 0.46 -8.98
C ALA A 106 2.92 -0.96 -8.52
N ARG A 107 3.53 -2.00 -9.12
CA ARG A 107 3.36 -3.38 -8.68
C ARG A 107 3.83 -3.58 -7.25
N ARG A 108 5.01 -3.09 -6.90
CA ARG A 108 5.54 -3.20 -5.54
C ARG A 108 4.63 -2.52 -4.53
N VAL A 109 4.19 -1.28 -4.79
CA VAL A 109 3.25 -0.56 -3.92
C VAL A 109 1.94 -1.36 -3.76
N SER A 110 1.40 -1.93 -4.85
CA SER A 110 0.18 -2.72 -4.81
C SER A 110 0.31 -4.00 -3.98
N MET A 111 1.49 -4.61 -3.94
CA MET A 111 1.78 -5.79 -3.11
C MET A 111 2.00 -5.42 -1.64
N GLU A 112 2.79 -4.38 -1.37
CA GLU A 112 3.10 -3.91 -0.01
C GLU A 112 1.83 -3.43 0.72
N LEU A 113 0.92 -2.77 0.00
CA LEU A 113 -0.34 -2.26 0.54
C LEU A 113 -1.53 -3.22 0.32
N ASP A 114 -1.28 -4.40 -0.22
CA ASP A 114 -2.28 -5.46 -0.46
C ASP A 114 -3.53 -4.95 -1.19
N PHE A 115 -3.34 -4.22 -2.30
CA PHE A 115 -4.45 -3.70 -3.10
C PHE A 115 -5.24 -4.84 -3.74
N LYS A 116 -6.49 -4.98 -3.34
CA LYS A 116 -7.42 -5.99 -3.83
C LYS A 116 -8.72 -5.38 -4.33
N THR A 117 -9.35 -6.04 -5.27
CA THR A 117 -10.72 -5.73 -5.68
C THR A 117 -11.69 -6.14 -4.57
N ARG A 118 -12.97 -5.75 -4.71
CA ARG A 118 -14.04 -6.21 -3.81
C ARG A 118 -14.21 -7.74 -3.80
N ARG A 119 -13.71 -8.45 -4.83
CA ARG A 119 -13.72 -9.91 -4.94
C ARG A 119 -12.47 -10.57 -4.37
N GLY A 120 -11.54 -9.79 -3.81
CA GLY A 120 -10.28 -10.30 -3.26
C GLY A 120 -9.18 -10.56 -4.29
N GLU A 121 -9.39 -10.17 -5.56
CA GLU A 121 -8.37 -10.31 -6.60
C GLU A 121 -7.29 -9.24 -6.42
N PRO A 122 -5.98 -9.57 -6.56
CA PRO A 122 -4.92 -8.57 -6.47
C PRO A 122 -5.02 -7.57 -7.64
N LEU A 123 -4.57 -6.33 -7.41
CA LEU A 123 -4.54 -5.29 -8.45
C LEU A 123 -3.77 -5.76 -9.70
N ILE A 124 -2.63 -6.42 -9.52
CA ILE A 124 -1.87 -7.01 -10.61
C ILE A 124 -1.80 -8.52 -10.34
N ASP A 125 -2.18 -9.34 -11.33
CA ASP A 125 -2.10 -10.78 -11.18
C ASP A 125 -0.63 -11.26 -11.05
N GLN A 126 -0.45 -12.49 -10.55
CA GLN A 126 0.88 -13.05 -10.30
C GLN A 126 1.75 -13.18 -11.57
N TYR A 127 1.14 -13.25 -12.74
CA TYR A 127 1.82 -13.35 -14.04
C TYR A 127 1.97 -12.02 -14.76
N CYS A 128 1.55 -10.91 -14.13
CA CYS A 128 1.56 -9.56 -14.72
C CYS A 128 0.82 -9.47 -16.07
N ARG A 129 -0.25 -10.23 -16.23
CA ARG A 129 -1.06 -10.28 -17.47
C ARG A 129 -2.36 -9.51 -17.35
N THR A 130 -2.81 -9.23 -16.13
CA THR A 130 -4.08 -8.57 -15.88
C THR A 130 -3.93 -7.55 -14.77
N ILE A 131 -4.52 -6.37 -14.98
CA ILE A 131 -4.71 -5.33 -13.98
C ILE A 131 -6.20 -5.32 -13.63
N ASN A 132 -6.51 -5.52 -12.34
CA ASN A 132 -7.87 -5.59 -11.81
C ASN A 132 -8.18 -4.32 -11.00
N PHE A 133 -8.96 -3.41 -11.56
CA PHE A 133 -9.31 -2.14 -10.92
C PHE A 133 -10.39 -2.33 -9.85
N LEU A 134 -10.43 -1.40 -8.88
CA LEU A 134 -11.38 -1.45 -7.77
C LEU A 134 -12.84 -1.38 -8.23
N ASP A 135 -13.12 -0.65 -9.30
CA ASP A 135 -14.44 -0.51 -9.92
C ASP A 135 -14.92 -1.78 -10.64
N GLY A 136 -14.06 -2.78 -10.76
CA GLY A 136 -14.34 -4.05 -11.45
C GLY A 136 -13.89 -4.08 -12.91
N HIS A 137 -13.36 -2.96 -13.43
CA HIS A 137 -12.73 -2.95 -14.75
C HIS A 137 -11.48 -3.83 -14.76
N ARG A 138 -11.20 -4.46 -15.90
CA ARG A 138 -10.00 -5.26 -16.12
C ARG A 138 -9.29 -4.79 -17.38
N MET A 139 -7.97 -4.72 -17.30
CA MET A 139 -7.11 -4.37 -18.42
C MET A 139 -6.08 -5.47 -18.63
N GLY A 140 -5.88 -5.88 -19.88
CA GLY A 140 -4.78 -6.74 -20.25
C GLY A 140 -3.45 -6.03 -20.07
N ALA A 141 -2.46 -6.74 -19.57
CA ALA A 141 -1.11 -6.24 -19.36
C ALA A 141 -0.08 -7.12 -20.07
N ASN A 142 1.01 -6.52 -20.49
CA ASN A 142 2.14 -7.25 -21.06
C ASN A 142 3.20 -7.45 -19.97
N PRO A 143 3.56 -8.69 -19.59
CA PRO A 143 4.57 -8.95 -18.58
C PRO A 143 5.92 -8.27 -18.82
N LYS A 144 6.30 -8.06 -20.08
CA LYS A 144 7.53 -7.35 -20.44
C LYS A 144 7.59 -5.92 -19.91
N TRP A 145 6.44 -5.29 -19.68
CA TRP A 145 6.36 -3.93 -19.16
C TRP A 145 6.61 -3.84 -17.64
N PHE A 146 6.79 -4.99 -16.99
CA PHE A 146 7.18 -5.10 -15.57
C PHE A 146 8.63 -5.59 -15.40
N ASP A 147 9.37 -5.82 -16.48
CA ASP A 147 10.75 -6.30 -16.45
C ASP A 147 11.61 -5.55 -17.47
N ALA A 148 12.51 -4.69 -16.97
CA ALA A 148 13.42 -3.90 -17.80
C ALA A 148 14.39 -4.77 -18.64
N SER A 149 14.66 -6.01 -18.23
CA SER A 149 15.54 -6.92 -18.95
C SER A 149 14.90 -7.52 -20.20
N ALA A 150 13.60 -7.39 -20.35
CA ALA A 150 12.82 -7.98 -21.44
C ALA A 150 12.69 -7.11 -22.70
N TRP A 151 13.30 -5.93 -22.71
CA TRP A 151 13.24 -4.95 -23.83
C TRP A 151 14.39 -5.10 -24.82
#